data_8ab76ea9d503369c1c37c7a5e6860385
#
_entry.id   8ab76ea9d503369c1c37c7a5e6860385
#
_cell.length_a   1.000
_cell.length_b   1.000
_cell.length_c   1.000
_cell.angle_alpha   90.00
_cell.angle_beta   90.00
_cell.angle_gamma   90.00
#
_symmetry.space_group_name_H-M   'P 1'
#
loop_
_entity.id
_entity.type
_entity.pdbx_description
1 polymer ?
#
loop_
_entity_poly.entity_id
_entity_poly.type
_entity_poly.pdbx_seq_one_letter_code
_entity_poly.pdbx_strand_id
1 'polypeptide(L)'
;MVAEGVNGEEPMSHHLQMSTGDMRTVVRLLTAVEPTPEQQRMLGIVRERCAQTDARFQEDGRDGDLSVRRALDELLEGTYSRDMDPAYLHAFHAVVACHFSDVTDLGWWRRLSWFSLVDDELARHGVPFDLRPSSFLFNGPPLRLPHPGDVAPSVGRLPAPRAAAVADAYEAVLPRLDHEYAQTVGRFAEVLRFEAEEWESARRLGQTRDTIFFWCG
;
A
#
# COMPACT_ATOMS: atom_id res chain seq x y z
N MET A 1 40.03 -16.45 24.87
CA MET A 1 38.56 -16.66 24.82
C MET A 1 37.99 -15.28 24.52
N VAL A 2 37.83 -14.99 23.24
CA VAL A 2 37.33 -13.70 22.75
C VAL A 2 35.86 -13.89 22.43
N ALA A 3 35.00 -13.16 23.12
CA ALA A 3 33.57 -13.19 22.87
C ALA A 3 33.32 -12.41 21.55
N GLU A 4 32.91 -13.14 20.52
CA GLU A 4 32.38 -12.54 19.29
C GLU A 4 31.04 -11.86 19.65
N GLY A 5 31.04 -10.52 19.54
CA GLY A 5 29.85 -9.71 19.61
C GLY A 5 28.97 -10.04 18.39
N VAL A 6 27.86 -10.72 18.62
CA VAL A 6 26.76 -10.85 17.66
C VAL A 6 26.20 -9.44 17.48
N ASN A 7 26.53 -8.80 16.35
CA ASN A 7 25.80 -7.61 15.87
C ASN A 7 24.37 -8.05 15.61
N GLY A 8 23.49 -7.82 16.57
CA GLY A 8 22.06 -7.99 16.39
C GLY A 8 21.55 -6.86 15.51
N GLU A 9 21.51 -7.07 14.20
CA GLU A 9 20.61 -6.29 13.36
C GLU A 9 19.20 -6.59 13.87
N GLU A 10 18.58 -5.60 14.49
CA GLU A 10 17.14 -5.70 14.80
C GLU A 10 16.40 -5.98 13.48
N PRO A 11 15.58 -7.02 13.45
CA PRO A 11 14.85 -7.34 12.23
C PRO A 11 13.95 -6.17 11.88
N MET A 12 14.20 -5.53 10.74
CA MET A 12 13.35 -4.45 10.24
C MET A 12 11.91 -4.94 10.20
N SER A 13 11.04 -4.27 10.94
CA SER A 13 9.60 -4.55 10.95
C SER A 13 8.93 -3.68 9.91
N HIS A 14 8.03 -4.28 9.13
CA HIS A 14 7.24 -3.61 8.10
C HIS A 14 5.86 -3.29 8.65
N HIS A 15 5.41 -2.07 8.44
CA HIS A 15 4.08 -1.62 8.84
C HIS A 15 3.12 -1.68 7.65
N LEU A 16 2.11 -2.55 7.75
CA LEU A 16 1.08 -2.69 6.71
C LEU A 16 -0.12 -1.82 7.05
N GLN A 17 -0.47 -0.96 6.11
CA GLN A 17 -1.60 -0.05 6.18
C GLN A 17 -2.53 -0.23 4.98
N MET A 18 -3.80 0.13 5.17
CA MET A 18 -4.82 0.09 4.14
C MET A 18 -5.64 1.39 4.14
N SER A 19 -6.07 1.81 2.97
CA SER A 19 -7.03 2.91 2.79
C SER A 19 -7.87 2.66 1.53
N THR A 20 -9.03 3.31 1.42
CA THR A 20 -9.96 3.09 0.30
C THR A 20 -10.38 4.39 -0.36
N GLY A 21 -10.40 4.42 -1.69
CA GLY A 21 -10.74 5.63 -2.43
C GLY A 21 -10.90 5.44 -3.93
N ASP A 22 -10.95 6.56 -4.66
CA ASP A 22 -11.02 6.59 -6.12
C ASP A 22 -9.61 6.71 -6.73
N MET A 23 -9.04 5.58 -7.12
CA MET A 23 -7.72 5.53 -7.76
C MET A 23 -7.69 6.25 -9.12
N ARG A 24 -8.81 6.34 -9.81
CA ARG A 24 -8.90 7.08 -11.09
C ARG A 24 -8.66 8.57 -10.88
N THR A 25 -9.10 9.11 -9.75
CA THR A 25 -8.83 10.52 -9.39
C THR A 25 -7.34 10.74 -9.13
N VAL A 26 -6.67 9.82 -8.43
CA VAL A 26 -5.21 9.85 -8.23
C VAL A 26 -4.47 9.81 -9.56
N VAL A 27 -4.82 8.85 -10.44
CA VAL A 27 -4.19 8.71 -11.76
C VAL A 27 -4.41 9.97 -12.60
N ARG A 28 -5.63 10.51 -12.64
CA ARG A 28 -5.95 11.74 -13.39
C ARG A 28 -5.17 12.94 -12.89
N LEU A 29 -4.93 13.05 -11.58
CA LEU A 29 -4.12 14.13 -11.03
C LEU A 29 -2.65 14.02 -11.49
N LEU A 30 -2.08 12.82 -11.41
CA LEU A 30 -0.67 12.58 -11.78
C LEU A 30 -0.42 12.65 -13.29
N THR A 31 -1.44 12.48 -14.13
CA THR A 31 -1.32 12.49 -15.60
C THR A 31 -1.93 13.74 -16.24
N ALA A 32 -2.33 14.74 -15.45
CA ALA A 32 -2.94 15.96 -15.96
C ALA A 32 -1.90 16.86 -16.65
N VAL A 33 -2.07 17.13 -17.95
CA VAL A 33 -1.20 18.06 -18.70
C VAL A 33 -1.42 19.51 -18.20
N GLU A 34 -2.68 19.86 -17.95
CA GLU A 34 -3.08 21.17 -17.41
C GLU A 34 -3.98 20.96 -16.20
N PRO A 35 -3.44 21.00 -14.98
CA PRO A 35 -4.24 20.81 -13.76
C PRO A 35 -5.27 21.92 -13.58
N THR A 36 -6.50 21.55 -13.25
CA THR A 36 -7.56 22.51 -12.89
C THR A 36 -7.19 23.31 -11.62
N PRO A 37 -7.85 24.44 -11.32
CA PRO A 37 -7.61 25.20 -10.08
C PRO A 37 -7.81 24.35 -8.80
N GLU A 38 -8.74 23.41 -8.83
CA GLU A 38 -8.95 22.46 -7.72
C GLU A 38 -7.80 21.48 -7.59
N GLN A 39 -7.35 20.88 -8.70
CA GLN A 39 -6.18 20.02 -8.73
C GLN A 39 -4.90 20.75 -8.30
N GLN A 40 -4.72 22.01 -8.70
CA GLN A 40 -3.59 22.84 -8.25
C GLN A 40 -3.59 23.05 -6.74
N ARG A 41 -4.75 23.32 -6.13
CA ARG A 41 -4.89 23.41 -4.66
C ARG A 41 -4.53 22.10 -4.00
N MET A 42 -5.02 20.97 -4.53
CA MET A 42 -4.70 19.66 -4.00
C MET A 42 -3.22 19.35 -4.11
N LEU A 43 -2.59 19.65 -5.25
CA LEU A 43 -1.13 19.50 -5.42
C LEU A 43 -0.33 20.34 -4.42
N GLY A 44 -0.84 21.50 -4.01
CA GLY A 44 -0.25 22.30 -2.92
C GLY A 44 -0.22 21.51 -1.59
N ILE A 45 -1.31 20.86 -1.23
CA ILE A 45 -1.42 20.02 -0.03
C ILE A 45 -0.48 18.80 -0.13
N VAL A 46 -0.46 18.15 -1.28
CA VAL A 46 0.43 17.00 -1.52
C VAL A 46 1.90 17.40 -1.39
N ARG A 47 2.31 18.55 -1.95
CA ARG A 47 3.68 19.06 -1.84
C ARG A 47 4.09 19.34 -0.39
N GLU A 48 3.17 19.88 0.40
CA GLU A 48 3.41 20.09 1.84
C GLU A 48 3.61 18.76 2.56
N ARG A 49 2.78 17.75 2.27
CA ARG A 49 2.94 16.41 2.84
C ARG A 49 4.26 15.74 2.43
N CYS A 50 4.68 15.90 1.17
CA CYS A 50 5.99 15.44 0.73
C CYS A 50 7.13 16.12 1.50
N ALA A 51 7.06 17.44 1.70
CA ALA A 51 8.06 18.16 2.47
C ALA A 51 8.12 17.72 3.95
N GLN A 52 6.99 17.39 4.56
CA GLN A 52 6.94 16.81 5.91
C GLN A 52 7.56 15.41 5.95
N THR A 53 7.39 14.62 4.89
CA THR A 53 8.06 13.30 4.79
C THR A 53 9.57 13.48 4.64
N ASP A 54 10.03 14.41 3.81
CA ASP A 54 11.45 14.74 3.66
C ASP A 54 12.07 15.19 5.00
N ALA A 55 11.40 16.07 5.74
CA ALA A 55 11.87 16.52 7.05
C ALA A 55 12.03 15.35 8.05
N ARG A 56 11.05 14.43 8.09
CA ARG A 56 11.11 13.23 8.93
C ARG A 56 12.27 12.31 8.53
N PHE A 57 12.49 12.12 7.22
CA PHE A 57 13.64 11.31 6.78
C PHE A 57 14.97 11.92 7.17
N GLN A 58 15.10 13.25 7.14
CA GLN A 58 16.28 13.96 7.63
C GLN A 58 16.48 13.74 9.14
N GLU A 59 15.42 13.88 9.93
CA GLU A 59 15.47 13.62 11.38
C GLU A 59 15.88 12.17 11.70
N ASP A 60 15.44 11.21 10.89
CA ASP A 60 15.76 9.78 11.02
C ASP A 60 17.14 9.41 10.44
N GLY A 61 17.88 10.35 9.87
CA GLY A 61 19.15 10.11 9.19
C GLY A 61 19.02 9.26 7.92
N ARG A 62 17.86 9.29 7.28
CA ARG A 62 17.49 8.50 6.07
C ARG A 62 17.52 9.36 4.81
N ASP A 63 18.43 10.30 4.72
CA ASP A 63 18.56 11.19 3.57
C ASP A 63 18.90 10.38 2.30
N GLY A 64 17.96 10.39 1.36
CA GLY A 64 18.18 9.86 0.01
C GLY A 64 18.72 10.91 -0.94
N ASP A 65 19.28 10.47 -2.07
CA ASP A 65 19.75 11.36 -3.15
C ASP A 65 18.60 12.16 -3.82
N LEU A 66 17.37 11.66 -3.72
CA LEU A 66 16.17 12.28 -4.27
C LEU A 66 15.17 12.55 -3.14
N SER A 67 14.77 13.83 -2.96
CA SER A 67 13.71 14.15 -2.02
C SER A 67 12.33 13.72 -2.53
N VAL A 68 11.42 13.38 -1.62
CA VAL A 68 10.03 12.99 -1.94
C VAL A 68 9.31 14.10 -2.68
N ARG A 69 9.56 15.36 -2.30
CA ARG A 69 9.00 16.52 -2.98
C ARG A 69 9.46 16.63 -4.43
N ARG A 70 10.77 16.44 -4.68
CA ARG A 70 11.31 16.44 -6.04
C ARG A 70 10.79 15.26 -6.85
N ALA A 71 10.70 14.07 -6.25
CA ALA A 71 10.11 12.91 -6.89
C ALA A 71 8.65 13.18 -7.32
N LEU A 72 7.86 13.91 -6.52
CA LEU A 72 6.50 14.31 -6.91
C LEU A 72 6.52 15.21 -8.15
N ASP A 73 7.39 16.23 -8.20
CA ASP A 73 7.44 17.14 -9.34
C ASP A 73 7.87 16.38 -10.61
N GLU A 74 8.83 15.46 -10.51
CA GLU A 74 9.24 14.58 -11.63
C GLU A 74 8.10 13.64 -12.07
N LEU A 75 7.28 13.11 -11.14
CA LEU A 75 6.09 12.31 -11.48
C LEU A 75 5.07 13.13 -12.28
N LEU A 76 4.83 14.38 -11.89
CA LEU A 76 3.90 15.28 -12.56
C LEU A 76 4.38 15.73 -13.96
N GLU A 77 5.69 15.83 -14.14
CA GLU A 77 6.32 16.19 -15.42
C GLU A 77 6.52 14.97 -16.34
N GLY A 78 6.36 13.76 -15.82
CA GLY A 78 6.66 12.53 -16.53
C GLY A 78 8.16 12.33 -16.80
N THR A 79 9.01 12.96 -15.99
CA THR A 79 10.48 12.87 -16.06
C THR A 79 11.02 12.13 -14.84
N TYR A 80 11.97 11.21 -15.05
CA TYR A 80 12.54 10.45 -13.93
C TYR A 80 14.06 10.59 -13.94
N SER A 81 14.62 11.22 -12.89
CA SER A 81 16.07 11.41 -12.75
C SER A 81 16.78 10.20 -12.14
N ARG A 82 16.05 9.27 -11.55
CA ARG A 82 16.56 8.03 -10.93
C ARG A 82 15.70 6.84 -11.34
N ASP A 83 16.31 5.74 -11.73
CA ASP A 83 15.59 4.55 -12.21
C ASP A 83 15.04 3.69 -11.08
N MET A 84 15.61 3.77 -9.87
CA MET A 84 15.31 2.86 -8.75
C MET A 84 15.36 3.61 -7.41
N ASP A 85 14.50 4.62 -7.23
CA ASP A 85 14.46 5.39 -5.99
C ASP A 85 13.11 5.24 -5.27
N PRO A 86 13.08 4.89 -3.97
CA PRO A 86 11.86 4.76 -3.18
C PRO A 86 11.09 6.08 -3.02
N ALA A 87 11.73 7.24 -3.24
CA ALA A 87 11.09 8.55 -3.14
C ALA A 87 9.87 8.68 -4.05
N TYR A 88 9.86 8.03 -5.24
CA TYR A 88 8.70 8.03 -6.13
C TYR A 88 7.48 7.33 -5.52
N LEU A 89 7.68 6.22 -4.81
CA LEU A 89 6.57 5.57 -4.10
C LEU A 89 6.07 6.38 -2.91
N HIS A 90 6.96 7.04 -2.17
CA HIS A 90 6.57 7.96 -1.10
C HIS A 90 5.78 9.16 -1.65
N ALA A 91 6.20 9.72 -2.78
CA ALA A 91 5.47 10.77 -3.47
C ALA A 91 4.09 10.29 -3.95
N PHE A 92 4.01 9.11 -4.57
CA PHE A 92 2.75 8.49 -4.95
C PHE A 92 1.84 8.24 -3.74
N HIS A 93 2.38 7.71 -2.65
CA HIS A 93 1.64 7.50 -1.40
C HIS A 93 1.09 8.82 -0.83
N ALA A 94 1.85 9.91 -0.88
CA ALA A 94 1.38 11.23 -0.45
C ALA A 94 0.16 11.70 -1.25
N VAL A 95 0.11 11.42 -2.58
CA VAL A 95 -1.07 11.71 -3.42
C VAL A 95 -2.25 10.82 -3.01
N VAL A 96 -2.03 9.52 -2.84
CA VAL A 96 -3.08 8.58 -2.41
C VAL A 96 -3.67 9.02 -1.08
N ALA A 97 -2.83 9.33 -0.09
CA ALA A 97 -3.24 9.74 1.25
C ALA A 97 -4.01 11.08 1.31
N CYS A 98 -4.00 11.88 0.24
CA CYS A 98 -4.83 13.09 0.13
C CYS A 98 -6.19 12.84 -0.52
N HIS A 99 -6.41 11.65 -1.11
CA HIS A 99 -7.62 11.31 -1.87
C HIS A 99 -8.38 10.11 -1.31
N PHE A 100 -7.75 9.35 -0.42
CA PHE A 100 -8.31 8.13 0.15
C PHE A 100 -8.82 8.39 1.58
N SER A 101 -9.58 7.45 2.10
CA SER A 101 -10.06 7.44 3.50
C SER A 101 -8.89 7.46 4.50
N ASP A 102 -9.23 7.66 5.77
CA ASP A 102 -8.28 7.45 6.85
C ASP A 102 -7.69 6.04 6.79
N VAL A 103 -6.44 5.95 7.27
CA VAL A 103 -5.66 4.73 7.20
C VAL A 103 -6.15 3.73 8.25
N THR A 104 -6.41 2.49 7.83
CA THR A 104 -6.59 1.35 8.71
C THR A 104 -5.25 0.64 8.90
N ASP A 105 -4.84 0.51 10.16
CA ASP A 105 -3.63 -0.22 10.54
C ASP A 105 -3.90 -1.73 10.52
N LEU A 106 -3.12 -2.46 9.71
CA LEU A 106 -3.16 -3.93 9.63
C LEU A 106 -2.04 -4.60 10.44
N GLY A 107 -1.19 -3.80 11.09
CA GLY A 107 -0.17 -4.27 12.02
C GLY A 107 1.26 -4.28 11.48
N TRP A 108 2.17 -4.76 12.35
CA TRP A 108 3.59 -4.85 12.08
C TRP A 108 4.01 -6.28 11.73
N TRP A 109 4.79 -6.41 10.67
CA TRP A 109 5.23 -7.69 10.12
C TRP A 109 6.76 -7.76 10.08
N ARG A 110 7.34 -8.76 10.70
CA ARG A 110 8.80 -8.94 10.75
C ARG A 110 9.41 -9.27 9.39
N ARG A 111 8.63 -9.94 8.51
CA ARG A 111 9.09 -10.33 7.17
C ARG A 111 7.90 -10.33 6.20
N LEU A 112 8.06 -9.71 5.05
CA LEU A 112 7.07 -9.77 3.97
C LEU A 112 6.90 -11.19 3.41
N SER A 113 7.94 -12.03 3.49
CA SER A 113 7.86 -13.45 3.14
C SER A 113 6.81 -14.25 3.95
N TRP A 114 6.33 -13.71 5.09
CA TRP A 114 5.20 -14.29 5.81
C TRP A 114 3.96 -14.43 4.92
N PHE A 115 3.68 -13.47 4.07
CA PHE A 115 2.52 -13.54 3.18
C PHE A 115 2.64 -14.64 2.13
N SER A 116 3.84 -15.05 1.74
CA SER A 116 4.03 -16.25 0.89
C SER A 116 3.64 -17.53 1.63
N LEU A 117 3.92 -17.63 2.93
CA LEU A 117 3.48 -18.76 3.74
C LEU A 117 1.95 -18.80 3.93
N VAL A 118 1.35 -17.63 4.13
CA VAL A 118 -0.12 -17.49 4.17
C VAL A 118 -0.74 -17.90 2.82
N ASP A 119 -0.14 -17.49 1.70
CA ASP A 119 -0.57 -17.88 0.36
C ASP A 119 -0.52 -19.40 0.16
N ASP A 120 0.56 -20.05 0.60
CA ASP A 120 0.73 -21.51 0.49
C ASP A 120 -0.31 -22.26 1.35
N GLU A 121 -0.60 -21.72 2.54
CA GLU A 121 -1.65 -22.29 3.40
C GLU A 121 -3.03 -22.14 2.75
N LEU A 122 -3.38 -20.96 2.27
CA LEU A 122 -4.63 -20.71 1.55
C LEU A 122 -4.76 -21.59 0.29
N ALA A 123 -3.62 -21.79 -0.42
CA ALA A 123 -3.57 -22.70 -1.59
C ALA A 123 -3.92 -24.13 -1.23
N ARG A 124 -3.37 -24.66 -0.12
CA ARG A 124 -3.67 -26.01 0.36
C ARG A 124 -5.15 -26.22 0.65
N HIS A 125 -5.84 -25.14 1.03
CA HIS A 125 -7.28 -25.16 1.29
C HIS A 125 -8.15 -24.76 0.08
N GLY A 126 -7.54 -24.60 -1.11
CA GLY A 126 -8.25 -24.39 -2.37
C GLY A 126 -8.63 -22.94 -2.68
N VAL A 127 -8.07 -21.95 -1.96
CA VAL A 127 -8.29 -20.54 -2.28
C VAL A 127 -7.57 -20.21 -3.59
N PRO A 128 -8.26 -19.65 -4.61
CA PRO A 128 -7.65 -19.25 -5.88
C PRO A 128 -6.53 -18.24 -5.71
N PHE A 129 -5.51 -18.28 -6.57
CA PHE A 129 -4.34 -17.38 -6.50
C PHE A 129 -4.72 -15.90 -6.47
N ASP A 130 -5.67 -15.49 -7.31
CA ASP A 130 -6.12 -14.12 -7.45
C ASP A 130 -6.93 -13.57 -6.25
N LEU A 131 -7.21 -14.42 -5.24
CA LEU A 131 -7.81 -14.05 -3.96
C LEU A 131 -6.79 -14.12 -2.79
N ARG A 132 -5.53 -14.50 -3.05
CA ARG A 132 -4.52 -14.62 -1.99
C ARG A 132 -3.81 -13.29 -1.74
N PRO A 133 -3.27 -13.06 -0.51
CA PRO A 133 -2.61 -11.81 -0.12
C PRO A 133 -1.57 -11.29 -1.10
N SER A 134 -0.65 -12.13 -1.58
CA SER A 134 0.41 -11.70 -2.49
C SER A 134 -0.11 -11.19 -3.83
N SER A 135 -1.31 -11.59 -4.26
CA SER A 135 -1.90 -11.12 -5.51
C SER A 135 -2.36 -9.66 -5.46
N PHE A 136 -2.57 -9.11 -4.27
CA PHE A 136 -3.05 -7.74 -4.11
C PHE A 136 -2.23 -6.86 -3.17
N LEU A 137 -1.44 -7.43 -2.24
CA LEU A 137 -0.60 -6.63 -1.32
C LEU A 137 0.64 -6.04 -2.00
N PHE A 138 1.14 -6.70 -3.07
CA PHE A 138 2.43 -6.35 -3.70
C PHE A 138 2.34 -6.22 -5.21
N ASN A 139 1.16 -6.00 -5.77
CA ASN A 139 0.96 -5.90 -7.22
C ASN A 139 1.33 -4.55 -7.83
N GLY A 140 1.87 -3.64 -7.02
CA GLY A 140 2.42 -2.36 -7.44
C GLY A 140 1.38 -1.26 -7.70
N PRO A 141 1.85 -0.04 -7.98
CA PRO A 141 1.00 1.10 -8.31
C PRO A 141 0.31 0.94 -9.68
N PRO A 142 -0.77 1.71 -9.98
CA PRO A 142 -1.46 1.66 -11.27
C PRO A 142 -0.67 2.31 -12.42
N LEU A 143 0.40 3.00 -12.08
CA LEU A 143 1.31 3.68 -12.99
C LEU A 143 2.67 3.00 -12.93
N ARG A 144 3.41 3.03 -14.05
CA ARG A 144 4.80 2.56 -14.05
C ARG A 144 5.66 3.61 -13.36
N LEU A 145 6.07 3.33 -12.14
CA LEU A 145 6.98 4.17 -11.37
C LEU A 145 8.37 3.51 -11.27
N PRO A 146 9.44 4.31 -11.26
CA PRO A 146 10.76 3.82 -10.87
C PRO A 146 10.69 3.27 -9.45
N HIS A 147 11.12 2.03 -9.25
CA HIS A 147 11.05 1.38 -7.94
C HIS A 147 12.13 0.32 -7.81
N PRO A 148 12.80 0.21 -6.66
CA PRO A 148 13.89 -0.76 -6.46
C PRO A 148 13.43 -2.23 -6.35
N GLY A 149 12.19 -2.55 -6.64
CA GLY A 149 11.69 -3.92 -6.67
C GLY A 149 11.46 -4.51 -5.28
N ASP A 150 12.44 -5.26 -4.78
CA ASP A 150 12.28 -6.08 -3.56
C ASP A 150 12.54 -5.31 -2.25
N VAL A 151 12.68 -4.00 -2.31
CA VAL A 151 12.95 -3.14 -1.14
C VAL A 151 11.69 -2.37 -0.74
N ALA A 152 11.45 -2.25 0.58
CA ALA A 152 10.39 -1.37 1.10
C ALA A 152 10.64 0.11 0.72
N PRO A 153 9.62 0.91 0.50
CA PRO A 153 8.21 0.58 0.64
C PRO A 153 7.67 -0.26 -0.52
N SER A 154 6.62 -1.03 -0.26
CA SER A 154 5.87 -1.71 -1.31
C SER A 154 4.40 -1.31 -1.29
N VAL A 155 3.74 -1.43 -2.43
CA VAL A 155 2.33 -1.07 -2.60
C VAL A 155 1.54 -2.18 -3.26
N GLY A 156 0.27 -2.25 -2.86
CA GLY A 156 -0.68 -3.16 -3.45
C GLY A 156 -2.05 -2.54 -3.64
N ARG A 157 -2.88 -3.22 -4.42
CA ARG A 157 -4.24 -2.78 -4.73
C ARG A 157 -5.17 -3.95 -4.91
N LEU A 158 -6.35 -3.82 -4.32
CA LEU A 158 -7.48 -4.71 -4.59
C LEU A 158 -8.64 -3.87 -5.14
N PRO A 159 -9.27 -4.22 -6.27
CA PRO A 159 -10.52 -3.58 -6.67
C PRO A 159 -11.57 -3.75 -5.57
N ALA A 160 -12.15 -2.65 -5.07
CA ALA A 160 -13.11 -2.68 -3.96
C ALA A 160 -14.29 -3.66 -4.18
N PRO A 161 -14.84 -3.83 -5.42
CA PRO A 161 -15.86 -4.83 -5.68
C PRO A 161 -15.44 -6.28 -5.41
N ARG A 162 -14.12 -6.55 -5.30
CA ARG A 162 -13.60 -7.90 -5.04
C ARG A 162 -13.45 -8.21 -3.55
N ALA A 163 -13.56 -7.20 -2.68
CA ALA A 163 -13.37 -7.38 -1.24
C ALA A 163 -14.29 -8.45 -0.65
N ALA A 164 -15.57 -8.46 -1.03
CA ALA A 164 -16.52 -9.48 -0.59
C ALA A 164 -16.07 -10.89 -0.98
N ALA A 165 -15.65 -11.10 -2.24
CA ALA A 165 -15.22 -12.42 -2.70
C ALA A 165 -13.96 -12.92 -1.99
N VAL A 166 -13.03 -12.03 -1.65
CA VAL A 166 -11.85 -12.37 -0.84
C VAL A 166 -12.26 -12.74 0.58
N ALA A 167 -13.12 -11.92 1.22
CA ALA A 167 -13.63 -12.20 2.57
C ALA A 167 -14.37 -13.54 2.63
N ASP A 168 -15.29 -13.82 1.68
CA ASP A 168 -16.03 -15.09 1.59
C ASP A 168 -15.07 -16.29 1.49
N ALA A 169 -14.05 -16.19 0.63
CA ALA A 169 -13.06 -17.26 0.45
C ALA A 169 -12.26 -17.53 1.73
N TYR A 170 -11.90 -16.48 2.47
CA TYR A 170 -11.14 -16.59 3.72
C TYR A 170 -12.00 -17.15 4.84
N GLU A 171 -13.21 -16.64 5.03
CA GLU A 171 -14.17 -17.13 6.03
C GLU A 171 -14.48 -18.63 5.83
N ALA A 172 -14.61 -19.08 4.58
CA ALA A 172 -14.90 -20.47 4.24
C ALA A 172 -13.76 -21.44 4.64
N VAL A 173 -12.50 -20.98 4.65
CA VAL A 173 -11.35 -21.82 4.99
C VAL A 173 -10.85 -21.62 6.41
N LEU A 174 -11.19 -20.52 7.07
CA LEU A 174 -10.70 -20.11 8.39
C LEU A 174 -10.77 -21.25 9.45
N PRO A 175 -11.85 -22.04 9.57
CA PRO A 175 -11.92 -23.13 10.56
C PRO A 175 -10.97 -24.30 10.31
N ARG A 176 -10.32 -24.34 9.13
CA ARG A 176 -9.43 -25.43 8.70
C ARG A 176 -7.96 -25.02 8.66
N LEU A 177 -7.67 -23.73 8.84
CA LEU A 177 -6.31 -23.21 8.85
C LEU A 177 -5.59 -23.55 10.14
N ASP A 178 -4.27 -23.73 10.05
CA ASP A 178 -3.43 -23.78 11.22
C ASP A 178 -3.56 -22.48 12.02
N HIS A 179 -3.55 -22.59 13.35
CA HIS A 179 -3.78 -21.45 14.26
C HIS A 179 -2.86 -20.26 13.98
N GLU A 180 -1.63 -20.53 13.54
CA GLU A 180 -0.63 -19.52 13.19
C GLU A 180 -1.12 -18.60 12.06
N TYR A 181 -1.79 -19.14 11.03
CA TYR A 181 -2.31 -18.39 9.87
C TYR A 181 -3.72 -17.86 10.10
N ALA A 182 -4.51 -18.55 10.91
CA ALA A 182 -5.91 -18.21 11.14
C ALA A 182 -6.10 -16.79 11.67
N GLN A 183 -5.21 -16.29 12.52
CA GLN A 183 -5.25 -14.92 13.03
C GLN A 183 -5.07 -13.89 11.91
N THR A 184 -4.06 -14.09 11.06
CA THR A 184 -3.79 -13.20 9.92
C THR A 184 -4.95 -13.21 8.92
N VAL A 185 -5.38 -14.39 8.50
CA VAL A 185 -6.46 -14.55 7.52
C VAL A 185 -7.78 -14.02 8.07
N GLY A 186 -8.08 -14.27 9.36
CA GLY A 186 -9.26 -13.74 10.03
C GLY A 186 -9.28 -12.21 10.07
N ARG A 187 -8.14 -11.58 10.36
CA ARG A 187 -8.04 -10.12 10.32
C ARG A 187 -8.31 -9.56 8.93
N PHE A 188 -7.75 -10.17 7.89
CA PHE A 188 -8.02 -9.76 6.50
C PHE A 188 -9.50 -9.98 6.13
N ALA A 189 -10.10 -11.12 6.51
CA ALA A 189 -11.51 -11.38 6.25
C ALA A 189 -12.40 -10.31 6.87
N GLU A 190 -12.19 -9.98 8.16
CA GLU A 190 -12.94 -8.95 8.89
C GLU A 190 -12.86 -7.58 8.20
N VAL A 191 -11.63 -7.13 7.89
CA VAL A 191 -11.40 -5.81 7.32
C VAL A 191 -11.96 -5.74 5.88
N LEU A 192 -11.75 -6.77 5.06
CA LEU A 192 -12.28 -6.79 3.69
C LEU A 192 -13.80 -6.93 3.66
N ARG A 193 -14.42 -7.57 4.65
CA ARG A 193 -15.87 -7.59 4.81
C ARG A 193 -16.40 -6.18 5.07
N PHE A 194 -15.80 -5.47 6.00
CA PHE A 194 -16.14 -4.08 6.28
C PHE A 194 -16.01 -3.18 5.03
N GLU A 195 -14.90 -3.31 4.28
CA GLU A 195 -14.68 -2.53 3.05
C GLU A 195 -15.69 -2.86 1.95
N ALA A 196 -16.13 -4.11 1.87
CA ALA A 196 -17.18 -4.50 0.93
C ALA A 196 -18.53 -3.83 1.25
N GLU A 197 -18.88 -3.72 2.53
CA GLU A 197 -20.10 -3.03 3.00
C GLU A 197 -20.00 -1.52 2.76
N GLU A 198 -18.84 -0.91 3.03
CA GLU A 198 -18.57 0.50 2.77
C GLU A 198 -18.62 0.81 1.26
N TRP A 199 -18.07 -0.05 0.41
CA TRP A 199 -18.17 0.09 -1.05
C TRP A 199 -19.62 0.07 -1.53
N GLU A 200 -20.42 -0.88 -1.07
CA GLU A 200 -21.85 -0.96 -1.41
C GLU A 200 -22.61 0.29 -0.94
N SER A 201 -22.29 0.81 0.25
CA SER A 201 -22.89 2.05 0.78
C SER A 201 -22.49 3.26 -0.06
N ALA A 202 -21.21 3.41 -0.38
CA ALA A 202 -20.70 4.47 -1.24
C ALA A 202 -21.36 4.44 -2.63
N ARG A 203 -21.47 3.25 -3.23
CA ARG A 203 -22.12 3.06 -4.53
C ARG A 203 -23.59 3.51 -4.52
N ARG A 204 -24.33 3.20 -3.45
CA ARG A 204 -25.75 3.63 -3.31
C ARG A 204 -25.86 5.16 -3.19
N LEU A 205 -24.85 5.83 -2.66
CA LEU A 205 -24.78 7.29 -2.54
C LEU A 205 -24.18 7.98 -3.77
N GLY A 206 -23.85 7.21 -4.84
CA GLY A 206 -23.22 7.73 -6.06
C GLY A 206 -21.76 8.17 -5.86
N GLN A 207 -21.11 7.74 -4.76
CA GLN A 207 -19.70 7.98 -4.51
C GLN A 207 -18.84 6.91 -5.16
N THR A 208 -17.67 7.31 -5.66
CA THR A 208 -16.71 6.37 -6.25
C THR A 208 -15.65 6.03 -5.21
N ARG A 209 -15.57 4.74 -4.85
CA ARG A 209 -14.50 4.14 -4.06
C ARG A 209 -14.13 2.82 -4.73
N ASP A 210 -13.29 2.88 -5.76
CA ASP A 210 -13.06 1.73 -6.64
C ASP A 210 -11.88 0.84 -6.21
N THR A 211 -11.06 1.31 -5.29
CA THR A 211 -9.79 0.66 -4.94
C THR A 211 -9.54 0.66 -3.44
N ILE A 212 -9.19 -0.50 -2.92
CA ILE A 212 -8.52 -0.68 -1.63
C ILE A 212 -7.01 -0.65 -1.92
N PHE A 213 -6.31 0.28 -1.29
CA PHE A 213 -4.87 0.48 -1.44
C PHE A 213 -4.15 -0.03 -0.20
N PHE A 214 -3.05 -0.75 -0.42
CA PHE A 214 -2.17 -1.25 0.63
C PHE A 214 -0.81 -0.57 0.53
N TRP A 215 -0.30 -0.16 1.68
CA TRP A 215 1.04 0.38 1.85
C TRP A 215 1.80 -0.43 2.88
N CYS A 216 3.00 -0.85 2.53
CA CYS A 216 3.91 -1.55 3.41
C CYS A 216 5.26 -0.82 3.44
N GLY A 217 5.57 -0.16 4.56
CA GLY A 217 6.78 0.66 4.73
C GLY A 217 7.49 0.42 6.03
#